data_1ed0d94da1f9d19f77eebec4f1496c54
#
_entry.id   1ed0d94da1f9d19f77eebec4f1496c54
#
_cell.length_a   1.000
_cell.length_b   1.000
_cell.length_c   1.000
_cell.angle_alpha   90.00
_cell.angle_beta   90.00
_cell.angle_gamma   90.00
#
_symmetry.space_group_name_H-M   'P 1'
#
loop_
_entity.id
_entity.type
_entity.pdbx_description
1 polymer ?
#
loop_
_entity_poly.entity_id
_entity_poly.type
_entity_poly.pdbx_seq_one_letter_code
_entity_poly.pdbx_strand_id
1 'polypeptide(L)'
;FGTESAHVEFNPSKVSLSTLEKAVKDAGYNVINHEVTLSVGGMMCATCAGTIEATLRELPGVVSVNVNLGTEKAYVTYNPSLSDIPDMKNAIEDAGYQYLGIEGEVSDEAEKIARDKDLHDKLIRFTLGFAVSIPLMAAMYIPLPVSMQVLAYVMLVIATPVFGWVAYPIFHAAWIALRHRTLSMDVMYAMGTGVAFIASVLGTFNIILTNEFMFYDTAIMLAAFLMLGRYLETRVKGRTSDAIKKLAGLQVKTATVIRDGKEMEIPAEDVVAGDLVRVLPGAKIPVDGMVTEGGSYVNESMITGEPVPVQKTNGSRVVGGTLNTNSVLMIRATKVGKDTVLAQIIRLVDEAQGTKPLVQRKADIAVAYFIPVVLLIAAISFITWLFILHATALFALTCMISVLVVAFPVHWALPPRLQSPLA
;
A
#
# COMPACT_ATOMS: atom_id res chain seq x y z
N PHE A 1 -14.65 33.02 26.81
CA PHE A 1 -13.94 32.26 27.86
C PHE A 1 -14.66 30.97 28.28
N GLY A 2 -15.84 30.62 27.75
CA GLY A 2 -16.61 29.45 28.21
C GLY A 2 -16.64 28.27 27.21
N THR A 3 -16.14 28.42 25.98
CA THR A 3 -16.24 27.40 24.93
C THR A 3 -14.90 26.79 24.53
N GLU A 4 -13.78 27.29 25.08
CA GLU A 4 -12.42 26.85 24.73
C GLU A 4 -12.17 26.78 23.22
N SER A 5 -12.92 27.56 22.42
CA SER A 5 -12.85 27.58 20.97
C SER A 5 -12.61 29.01 20.45
N ALA A 6 -11.82 29.13 19.41
CA ALA A 6 -11.56 30.35 18.67
C ALA A 6 -12.03 30.17 17.21
N HIS A 7 -12.89 31.07 16.74
CA HIS A 7 -13.27 31.12 15.33
C HIS A 7 -12.37 32.11 14.60
N VAL A 8 -11.65 31.61 13.59
CA VAL A 8 -10.66 32.41 12.84
C VAL A 8 -10.99 32.34 11.36
N GLU A 9 -11.33 33.48 10.77
CA GLU A 9 -11.43 33.61 9.33
C GLU A 9 -10.07 34.01 8.74
N PHE A 10 -9.57 33.24 7.82
CA PHE A 10 -8.28 33.49 7.18
C PHE A 10 -8.30 33.18 5.69
N ASN A 11 -7.35 33.78 4.97
CA ASN A 11 -7.16 33.49 3.55
C ASN A 11 -6.13 32.38 3.36
N PRO A 12 -6.53 31.18 2.86
CA PRO A 12 -5.64 30.02 2.71
C PRO A 12 -4.43 30.28 1.80
N SER A 13 -4.54 31.24 0.87
CA SER A 13 -3.45 31.62 -0.03
C SER A 13 -2.36 32.46 0.67
N LYS A 14 -2.62 33.02 1.85
CA LYS A 14 -1.69 33.89 2.59
C LYS A 14 -1.17 33.26 3.88
N VAL A 15 -1.99 32.44 4.53
CA VAL A 15 -1.69 31.84 5.83
C VAL A 15 -2.09 30.38 5.80
N SER A 16 -1.21 29.49 6.23
CA SER A 16 -1.53 28.07 6.37
C SER A 16 -2.10 27.76 7.76
N LEU A 17 -2.86 26.67 7.88
CA LEU A 17 -3.41 26.22 9.17
C LEU A 17 -2.29 25.97 10.18
N SER A 18 -1.18 25.38 9.76
CA SER A 18 0.00 25.15 10.61
C SER A 18 0.64 26.43 11.15
N THR A 19 0.52 27.56 10.42
CA THR A 19 0.98 28.88 10.90
C THR A 19 0.05 29.41 12.00
N LEU A 20 -1.26 29.19 11.86
CA LEU A 20 -2.25 29.56 12.89
C LEU A 20 -2.06 28.72 14.15
N GLU A 21 -1.89 27.40 14.01
CA GLU A 21 -1.61 26.52 15.15
C GLU A 21 -0.34 26.91 15.91
N LYS A 22 0.73 27.27 15.14
CA LYS A 22 1.97 27.74 15.74
C LYS A 22 1.73 29.03 16.53
N ALA A 23 0.95 29.97 16.02
CA ALA A 23 0.62 31.20 16.74
C ALA A 23 -0.16 30.95 18.01
N VAL A 24 -1.11 29.98 18.00
CA VAL A 24 -1.86 29.55 19.19
C VAL A 24 -0.92 28.92 20.21
N LYS A 25 0.02 28.09 19.77
CA LYS A 25 1.02 27.44 20.62
C LYS A 25 2.01 28.45 21.21
N ASP A 26 2.46 29.41 20.42
CA ASP A 26 3.35 30.51 20.86
C ASP A 26 2.63 31.43 21.90
N ALA A 27 1.30 31.50 21.83
CA ALA A 27 0.48 32.18 22.83
C ALA A 27 0.23 31.37 24.13
N GLY A 28 0.78 30.15 24.23
CA GLY A 28 0.67 29.28 25.41
C GLY A 28 -0.56 28.36 25.43
N TYR A 29 -1.27 28.21 24.32
CA TYR A 29 -2.42 27.33 24.17
C TYR A 29 -2.12 26.18 23.24
N ASN A 30 -2.92 25.11 23.29
CA ASN A 30 -2.81 23.99 22.35
C ASN A 30 -4.09 23.88 21.52
N VAL A 31 -3.92 23.55 20.23
CA VAL A 31 -5.03 23.16 19.35
C VAL A 31 -5.29 21.67 19.52
N ILE A 32 -6.57 21.31 19.68
CA ILE A 32 -6.98 19.92 19.79
C ILE A 32 -7.05 19.32 18.37
N ASN A 33 -6.07 18.50 18.03
CA ASN A 33 -6.05 17.73 16.81
C ASN A 33 -6.25 16.25 17.13
N HIS A 34 -6.98 15.56 16.25
CA HIS A 34 -7.16 14.12 16.33
C HIS A 34 -6.20 13.43 15.37
N GLU A 35 -5.71 12.29 15.77
CA GLU A 35 -4.93 11.40 14.93
C GLU A 35 -5.79 10.20 14.56
N VAL A 36 -5.85 9.89 13.25
CA VAL A 36 -6.55 8.72 12.74
C VAL A 36 -5.65 7.97 11.77
N THR A 37 -5.72 6.66 11.82
CA THR A 37 -5.07 5.77 10.85
C THR A 37 -6.14 5.15 9.97
N LEU A 38 -6.06 5.46 8.66
CA LEU A 38 -7.00 4.96 7.67
C LEU A 38 -6.33 3.84 6.87
N SER A 39 -7.02 2.72 6.72
CA SER A 39 -6.60 1.63 5.83
C SER A 39 -7.04 1.94 4.41
N VAL A 40 -6.09 1.94 3.46
CA VAL A 40 -6.32 2.35 2.06
C VAL A 40 -5.82 1.27 1.12
N GLY A 41 -6.74 0.65 0.39
CA GLY A 41 -6.45 -0.37 -0.61
C GLY A 41 -6.19 0.21 -2.01
N GLY A 42 -5.55 -0.60 -2.87
CA GLY A 42 -5.32 -0.23 -4.28
C GLY A 42 -4.05 0.60 -4.53
N MET A 43 -3.22 0.83 -3.51
CA MET A 43 -1.93 1.52 -3.68
C MET A 43 -0.90 0.59 -4.32
N MET A 44 -0.40 0.94 -5.50
CA MET A 44 0.57 0.12 -6.24
C MET A 44 1.97 0.71 -6.27
N CYS A 45 2.11 2.02 -6.08
CA CYS A 45 3.39 2.70 -6.23
C CYS A 45 3.49 3.93 -5.30
N ALA A 46 4.70 4.45 -5.17
CA ALA A 46 4.94 5.65 -4.36
C ALA A 46 4.17 6.88 -4.87
N THR A 47 3.93 6.96 -6.18
CA THR A 47 3.08 8.01 -6.78
C THR A 47 1.64 7.91 -6.26
N CYS A 48 1.10 6.69 -6.11
CA CYS A 48 -0.23 6.47 -5.53
C CYS A 48 -0.30 7.01 -4.10
N ALA A 49 0.69 6.68 -3.27
CA ALA A 49 0.78 7.21 -1.91
C ALA A 49 0.87 8.74 -1.90
N GLY A 50 1.67 9.33 -2.81
CA GLY A 50 1.77 10.78 -2.97
C GLY A 50 0.47 11.44 -3.41
N THR A 51 -0.31 10.79 -4.28
CA THR A 51 -1.63 11.27 -4.71
C THR A 51 -2.60 11.32 -3.53
N ILE A 52 -2.66 10.23 -2.73
CA ILE A 52 -3.51 10.17 -1.53
C ILE A 52 -3.08 11.23 -0.52
N GLU A 53 -1.76 11.40 -0.28
CA GLU A 53 -1.24 12.45 0.60
C GLU A 53 -1.67 13.84 0.13
N ALA A 54 -1.56 14.12 -1.17
CA ALA A 54 -1.95 15.42 -1.74
C ALA A 54 -3.46 15.66 -1.59
N THR A 55 -4.27 14.66 -1.96
CA THR A 55 -5.73 14.77 -1.90
C THR A 55 -6.23 14.97 -0.46
N LEU A 56 -5.68 14.22 0.50
CA LEU A 56 -6.05 14.39 1.91
C LEU A 56 -5.58 15.73 2.50
N ARG A 57 -4.41 16.25 2.06
CA ARG A 57 -3.93 17.58 2.49
C ARG A 57 -4.76 18.74 1.95
N GLU A 58 -5.48 18.55 0.87
CA GLU A 58 -6.39 19.57 0.31
C GLU A 58 -7.67 19.72 1.14
N LEU A 59 -7.98 18.75 2.01
CA LEU A 59 -9.14 18.83 2.89
C LEU A 59 -8.95 19.92 3.95
N PRO A 60 -9.98 20.73 4.21
CA PRO A 60 -9.95 21.73 5.29
C PRO A 60 -9.67 21.03 6.62
N GLY A 61 -8.80 21.60 7.46
CA GLY A 61 -8.52 21.05 8.79
C GLY A 61 -7.52 19.91 8.86
N VAL A 62 -7.03 19.40 7.74
CA VAL A 62 -5.95 18.42 7.75
C VAL A 62 -4.61 19.11 7.97
N VAL A 63 -3.93 18.73 9.04
CA VAL A 63 -2.66 19.31 9.50
C VAL A 63 -1.47 18.57 8.90
N SER A 64 -1.49 17.25 8.99
CA SER A 64 -0.45 16.41 8.44
C SER A 64 -1.01 15.09 7.90
N VAL A 65 -0.41 14.61 6.82
CA VAL A 65 -0.71 13.30 6.23
C VAL A 65 0.61 12.60 5.91
N ASN A 66 0.68 11.35 6.29
CA ASN A 66 1.77 10.46 5.92
C ASN A 66 1.18 9.13 5.44
N VAL A 67 1.40 8.78 4.18
CA VAL A 67 0.89 7.53 3.60
C VAL A 67 2.00 6.51 3.46
N ASN A 68 1.81 5.37 4.10
CA ASN A 68 2.72 4.24 4.05
C ASN A 68 2.24 3.20 3.03
N LEU A 69 2.97 3.09 1.93
CA LEU A 69 2.69 2.12 0.87
C LEU A 69 2.89 0.66 1.34
N GLY A 70 3.81 0.41 2.29
CA GLY A 70 4.15 -0.94 2.75
C GLY A 70 3.09 -1.55 3.67
N THR A 71 2.47 -0.71 4.51
CA THR A 71 1.39 -1.10 5.42
C THR A 71 0.00 -0.81 4.87
N GLU A 72 -0.08 -0.12 3.72
CA GLU A 72 -1.34 0.34 3.11
C GLU A 72 -2.18 1.23 4.04
N LYS A 73 -1.51 2.08 4.84
CA LYS A 73 -2.14 2.96 5.83
C LYS A 73 -1.83 4.43 5.54
N ALA A 74 -2.82 5.30 5.81
CA ALA A 74 -2.68 6.74 5.82
C ALA A 74 -2.83 7.25 7.25
N TYR A 75 -1.78 7.87 7.79
CA TYR A 75 -1.76 8.51 9.11
C TYR A 75 -2.12 9.97 8.91
N VAL A 76 -3.24 10.38 9.49
CA VAL A 76 -3.80 11.73 9.30
C VAL A 76 -3.95 12.40 10.65
N THR A 77 -3.35 13.58 10.79
CA THR A 77 -3.60 14.49 11.91
C THR A 77 -4.52 15.60 11.41
N TYR A 78 -5.68 15.78 12.04
CA TYR A 78 -6.71 16.70 11.57
C TYR A 78 -7.45 17.37 12.70
N ASN A 79 -8.08 18.51 12.42
CA ASN A 79 -8.98 19.20 13.31
C ASN A 79 -10.41 18.69 13.08
N PRO A 80 -11.05 18.02 14.06
CA PRO A 80 -12.36 17.40 13.90
C PRO A 80 -13.52 18.41 13.73
N SER A 81 -13.26 19.70 13.97
CA SER A 81 -14.25 20.76 13.71
C SER A 81 -14.30 21.20 12.26
N LEU A 82 -13.35 20.80 11.42
CA LEU A 82 -13.20 21.23 10.02
C LEU A 82 -13.35 20.10 9.01
N SER A 83 -12.97 18.89 9.37
CA SER A 83 -13.13 17.68 8.55
C SER A 83 -13.50 16.50 9.40
N ASP A 84 -14.20 15.56 8.83
CA ASP A 84 -14.58 14.30 9.45
C ASP A 84 -14.06 13.08 8.65
N ILE A 85 -14.30 11.88 9.17
CA ILE A 85 -13.90 10.64 8.52
C ILE A 85 -14.60 10.42 7.16
N PRO A 86 -15.93 10.70 7.01
CA PRO A 86 -16.60 10.67 5.72
C PRO A 86 -15.94 11.53 4.65
N ASP A 87 -15.47 12.73 4.97
CA ASP A 87 -14.76 13.61 4.02
C ASP A 87 -13.47 12.95 3.52
N MET A 88 -12.69 12.37 4.44
CA MET A 88 -11.46 11.66 4.10
C MET A 88 -11.72 10.41 3.25
N LYS A 89 -12.79 9.66 3.59
CA LYS A 89 -13.25 8.52 2.79
C LYS A 89 -13.56 8.96 1.36
N ASN A 90 -14.41 9.98 1.20
CA ASN A 90 -14.80 10.48 -0.11
C ASN A 90 -13.58 10.95 -0.91
N ALA A 91 -12.65 11.66 -0.28
CA ALA A 91 -11.41 12.12 -0.91
C ALA A 91 -10.54 10.96 -1.41
N ILE A 92 -10.42 9.88 -0.64
CA ILE A 92 -9.69 8.66 -1.03
C ILE A 92 -10.38 7.95 -2.20
N GLU A 93 -11.71 7.82 -2.15
CA GLU A 93 -12.52 7.17 -3.19
C GLU A 93 -12.55 7.99 -4.48
N ASP A 94 -12.66 9.32 -4.40
CA ASP A 94 -12.59 10.23 -5.54
C ASP A 94 -11.20 10.24 -6.20
N ALA A 95 -10.15 10.02 -5.42
CA ALA A 95 -8.81 9.81 -5.93
C ALA A 95 -8.62 8.43 -6.59
N GLY A 96 -9.65 7.58 -6.58
CA GLY A 96 -9.67 6.26 -7.25
C GLY A 96 -9.06 5.14 -6.43
N TYR A 97 -8.93 5.32 -5.12
CA TYR A 97 -8.43 4.30 -4.18
C TYR A 97 -9.57 3.76 -3.32
N GLN A 98 -9.32 2.62 -2.66
CA GLN A 98 -10.32 1.99 -1.81
C GLN A 98 -10.12 2.43 -0.35
N TYR A 99 -11.13 3.03 0.26
CA TYR A 99 -11.18 3.20 1.70
C TYR A 99 -11.62 1.88 2.35
N LEU A 100 -10.78 1.30 3.18
CA LEU A 100 -11.03 0.01 3.84
C LEU A 100 -11.57 0.18 5.26
N GLY A 101 -11.42 1.38 5.88
CA GLY A 101 -11.91 1.68 7.22
C GLY A 101 -10.83 2.31 8.12
N ILE A 102 -11.19 2.55 9.38
CA ILE A 102 -10.29 3.04 10.42
C ILE A 102 -9.56 1.84 11.05
N GLU A 103 -8.28 2.01 11.37
CA GLU A 103 -7.52 1.01 12.11
C GLU A 103 -8.18 0.73 13.47
N GLY A 104 -8.41 -0.54 13.75
CA GLY A 104 -9.10 -1.00 14.96
C GLY A 104 -10.60 -1.28 14.78
N GLU A 105 -11.27 -0.67 13.79
CA GLU A 105 -12.68 -0.97 13.45
C GLU A 105 -12.79 -2.05 12.39
N VAL A 106 -11.82 -2.13 11.48
CA VAL A 106 -11.78 -3.19 10.45
C VAL A 106 -11.21 -4.45 11.08
N SER A 107 -11.97 -5.52 11.04
CA SER A 107 -11.44 -6.82 11.49
C SER A 107 -10.27 -7.23 10.58
N ASP A 108 -9.18 -7.72 11.19
CA ASP A 108 -8.02 -8.27 10.45
C ASP A 108 -8.42 -9.28 9.39
N GLU A 109 -9.57 -9.92 9.58
CA GLU A 109 -10.17 -10.91 8.68
C GLU A 109 -10.71 -10.27 7.40
N ALA A 110 -11.37 -9.11 7.49
CA ALA A 110 -11.88 -8.39 6.32
C ALA A 110 -10.74 -7.87 5.43
N GLU A 111 -9.68 -7.33 6.03
CA GLU A 111 -8.48 -6.89 5.29
C GLU A 111 -7.77 -8.06 4.61
N LYS A 112 -7.67 -9.21 5.29
CA LYS A 112 -7.10 -10.43 4.70
C LYS A 112 -7.94 -10.93 3.53
N ILE A 113 -9.25 -10.95 3.66
CA ILE A 113 -10.19 -11.36 2.58
C ILE A 113 -10.03 -10.43 1.36
N ALA A 114 -9.96 -9.11 1.57
CA ALA A 114 -9.77 -8.15 0.50
C ALA A 114 -8.44 -8.36 -0.24
N ARG A 115 -7.36 -8.58 0.50
CA ARG A 115 -6.02 -8.88 -0.07
C ARG A 115 -5.99 -10.21 -0.83
N ASP A 116 -6.58 -11.26 -0.28
CA ASP A 116 -6.61 -12.58 -0.91
C ASP A 116 -7.43 -12.53 -2.21
N LYS A 117 -8.52 -11.75 -2.24
CA LYS A 117 -9.32 -11.49 -3.44
C LYS A 117 -8.50 -10.74 -4.51
N ASP A 118 -7.77 -9.70 -4.13
CA ASP A 118 -6.90 -8.94 -5.03
C ASP A 118 -5.76 -9.80 -5.60
N LEU A 119 -5.14 -10.65 -4.77
CA LEU A 119 -4.14 -11.61 -5.22
C LEU A 119 -4.72 -12.62 -6.21
N HIS A 120 -5.91 -13.13 -5.94
CA HIS A 120 -6.59 -14.10 -6.81
C HIS A 120 -6.96 -13.48 -8.17
N ASP A 121 -7.48 -12.24 -8.18
CA ASP A 121 -7.77 -11.49 -9.41
C ASP A 121 -6.51 -11.30 -10.27
N LYS A 122 -5.40 -10.86 -9.68
CA LYS A 122 -4.12 -10.70 -10.38
C LYS A 122 -3.60 -12.02 -10.92
N LEU A 123 -3.71 -13.11 -10.14
CA LEU A 123 -3.30 -14.46 -10.55
C LEU A 123 -4.08 -14.92 -11.79
N ILE A 124 -5.40 -14.78 -11.79
CA ILE A 124 -6.22 -15.18 -12.94
C ILE A 124 -5.87 -14.33 -14.16
N ARG A 125 -5.67 -13.00 -13.99
CA ARG A 125 -5.34 -12.10 -15.11
C ARG A 125 -4.03 -12.46 -15.78
N PHE A 126 -2.95 -12.67 -15.05
CA PHE A 126 -1.68 -13.01 -15.69
C PHE A 126 -1.68 -14.43 -16.27
N THR A 127 -2.31 -15.41 -15.59
CA THR A 127 -2.39 -16.78 -16.12
C THR A 127 -3.20 -16.85 -17.40
N LEU A 128 -4.36 -16.18 -17.46
CA LEU A 128 -5.15 -16.09 -18.68
C LEU A 128 -4.39 -15.34 -19.80
N GLY A 129 -3.73 -14.24 -19.43
CA GLY A 129 -2.92 -13.47 -20.37
C GLY A 129 -1.85 -14.33 -21.04
N PHE A 130 -1.07 -15.10 -20.27
CA PHE A 130 -0.09 -16.02 -20.82
C PHE A 130 -0.71 -17.21 -21.57
N ALA A 131 -1.80 -17.78 -21.04
CA ALA A 131 -2.49 -18.89 -21.68
C ALA A 131 -3.02 -18.54 -23.08
N VAL A 132 -3.32 -17.26 -23.34
CA VAL A 132 -3.79 -16.80 -24.65
C VAL A 132 -2.63 -16.23 -25.49
N SER A 133 -1.73 -15.44 -24.93
CA SER A 133 -0.65 -14.81 -25.71
C SER A 133 0.35 -15.81 -26.26
N ILE A 134 0.69 -16.88 -25.52
CA ILE A 134 1.65 -17.89 -25.98
C ILE A 134 1.13 -18.65 -27.20
N PRO A 135 -0.11 -19.19 -27.24
CA PRO A 135 -0.66 -19.79 -28.46
C PRO A 135 -0.80 -18.81 -29.63
N LEU A 136 -1.20 -17.54 -29.38
CA LEU A 136 -1.27 -16.53 -30.44
C LEU A 136 0.12 -16.26 -31.05
N MET A 137 1.14 -16.13 -30.20
CA MET A 137 2.53 -15.99 -30.66
C MET A 137 2.97 -17.21 -31.45
N ALA A 138 2.70 -18.43 -31.00
CA ALA A 138 3.04 -19.65 -31.72
C ALA A 138 2.35 -19.73 -33.10
N ALA A 139 1.09 -19.28 -33.18
CA ALA A 139 0.34 -19.27 -34.45
C ALA A 139 0.96 -18.36 -35.52
N MET A 140 1.76 -17.37 -35.16
CA MET A 140 2.48 -16.51 -36.12
C MET A 140 3.69 -17.20 -36.71
N TYR A 141 4.34 -18.13 -35.99
CA TYR A 141 5.55 -18.81 -36.44
C TYR A 141 5.29 -20.19 -37.10
N ILE A 142 4.12 -20.77 -36.83
CA ILE A 142 3.72 -22.05 -37.41
C ILE A 142 3.04 -21.78 -38.78
N PRO A 143 3.49 -22.37 -39.87
CA PRO A 143 2.83 -22.22 -41.18
C PRO A 143 1.45 -22.88 -41.13
N LEU A 144 0.43 -22.08 -40.85
CA LEU A 144 -0.95 -22.52 -40.86
C LEU A 144 -1.53 -22.46 -42.28
N PRO A 145 -2.39 -23.41 -42.71
CA PRO A 145 -3.00 -23.42 -44.03
C PRO A 145 -4.17 -22.39 -44.13
N VAL A 146 -3.96 -21.20 -43.59
CA VAL A 146 -4.94 -20.08 -43.57
C VAL A 146 -4.27 -18.81 -44.09
N SER A 147 -5.03 -17.93 -44.76
CA SER A 147 -4.50 -16.65 -45.18
C SER A 147 -4.17 -15.76 -43.94
N MET A 148 -3.14 -14.92 -44.05
CA MET A 148 -2.76 -13.97 -43.01
C MET A 148 -3.91 -13.06 -42.61
N GLN A 149 -4.79 -12.70 -43.53
CA GLN A 149 -5.98 -11.88 -43.26
C GLN A 149 -6.98 -12.60 -42.35
N VAL A 150 -7.25 -13.88 -42.57
CA VAL A 150 -8.12 -14.69 -41.70
C VAL A 150 -7.49 -14.86 -40.33
N LEU A 151 -6.19 -15.11 -40.29
CA LEU A 151 -5.46 -15.18 -39.00
C LEU A 151 -5.57 -13.89 -38.23
N ALA A 152 -5.43 -12.71 -38.86
CA ALA A 152 -5.57 -11.40 -38.24
C ALA A 152 -6.95 -11.20 -37.62
N TYR A 153 -8.03 -11.58 -38.31
CA TYR A 153 -9.40 -11.50 -37.74
C TYR A 153 -9.61 -12.46 -36.58
N VAL A 154 -9.08 -13.68 -36.66
CA VAL A 154 -9.16 -14.63 -35.54
C VAL A 154 -8.43 -14.09 -34.30
N MET A 155 -7.22 -13.56 -34.51
CA MET A 155 -6.44 -12.93 -33.45
C MET A 155 -7.17 -11.73 -32.85
N LEU A 156 -7.77 -10.85 -33.66
CA LEU A 156 -8.55 -9.71 -33.17
C LEU A 156 -9.71 -10.16 -32.27
N VAL A 157 -10.48 -11.17 -32.69
CA VAL A 157 -11.64 -11.65 -31.95
C VAL A 157 -11.24 -12.26 -30.62
N ILE A 158 -10.13 -13.01 -30.58
CA ILE A 158 -9.64 -13.64 -29.34
C ILE A 158 -8.94 -12.61 -28.45
N ALA A 159 -8.10 -11.76 -29.04
CA ALA A 159 -7.27 -10.82 -28.28
C ALA A 159 -8.09 -9.69 -27.62
N THR A 160 -9.13 -9.20 -28.29
CA THR A 160 -9.88 -8.03 -27.80
C THR A 160 -10.50 -8.23 -26.41
N PRO A 161 -11.30 -9.28 -26.15
CA PRO A 161 -11.87 -9.47 -24.82
C PRO A 161 -10.80 -9.78 -23.77
N VAL A 162 -9.76 -10.54 -24.13
CA VAL A 162 -8.69 -10.89 -23.19
C VAL A 162 -7.85 -9.67 -22.85
N PHE A 163 -7.43 -8.90 -23.83
CA PHE A 163 -6.68 -7.66 -23.62
C PHE A 163 -7.50 -6.66 -22.79
N GLY A 164 -8.77 -6.44 -23.16
CA GLY A 164 -9.65 -5.52 -22.42
C GLY A 164 -9.77 -5.91 -20.94
N TRP A 165 -9.87 -7.21 -20.63
CA TRP A 165 -9.99 -7.67 -19.25
C TRP A 165 -8.64 -7.69 -18.51
N VAL A 166 -7.56 -8.15 -19.11
CA VAL A 166 -6.22 -8.23 -18.50
C VAL A 166 -5.65 -6.83 -18.28
N ALA A 167 -5.77 -5.95 -19.26
CA ALA A 167 -5.20 -4.60 -19.24
C ALA A 167 -6.09 -3.56 -18.50
N TYR A 168 -7.34 -3.88 -18.19
CA TYR A 168 -8.26 -2.96 -17.51
C TYR A 168 -7.64 -2.24 -16.29
N PRO A 169 -7.00 -2.94 -15.32
CA PRO A 169 -6.41 -2.27 -14.16
C PRO A 169 -5.26 -1.32 -14.52
N ILE A 170 -4.56 -1.59 -15.62
CA ILE A 170 -3.45 -0.75 -16.11
C ILE A 170 -4.03 0.55 -16.66
N PHE A 171 -5.02 0.45 -17.55
CA PHE A 171 -5.67 1.62 -18.15
C PHE A 171 -6.43 2.45 -17.14
N HIS A 172 -7.09 1.82 -16.16
CA HIS A 172 -7.77 2.50 -15.08
C HIS A 172 -6.80 3.31 -14.20
N ALA A 173 -5.67 2.70 -13.79
CA ALA A 173 -4.62 3.38 -13.04
C ALA A 173 -3.98 4.53 -13.84
N ALA A 174 -3.73 4.33 -15.13
CA ALA A 174 -3.22 5.35 -16.03
C ALA A 174 -4.19 6.53 -16.17
N TRP A 175 -5.48 6.24 -16.30
CA TRP A 175 -6.53 7.28 -16.37
C TRP A 175 -6.57 8.14 -15.11
N ILE A 176 -6.53 7.52 -13.93
CA ILE A 176 -6.48 8.23 -12.64
C ILE A 176 -5.24 9.12 -12.58
N ALA A 177 -4.05 8.58 -12.92
CA ALA A 177 -2.80 9.34 -12.92
C ALA A 177 -2.87 10.56 -13.86
N LEU A 178 -3.40 10.40 -15.08
CA LEU A 178 -3.56 11.49 -16.04
C LEU A 178 -4.56 12.55 -15.56
N ARG A 179 -5.67 12.14 -14.92
CA ARG A 179 -6.66 13.06 -14.35
C ARG A 179 -6.03 13.95 -13.28
N HIS A 180 -5.13 13.41 -12.46
CA HIS A 180 -4.37 14.15 -11.46
C HIS A 180 -3.07 14.77 -12.00
N ARG A 181 -2.89 14.81 -13.33
CA ARG A 181 -1.71 15.37 -14.02
C ARG A 181 -0.38 14.79 -13.53
N THR A 182 -0.39 13.53 -13.11
CA THR A 182 0.81 12.80 -12.68
C THR A 182 1.22 11.82 -13.77
N LEU A 183 2.52 11.77 -14.09
CA LEU A 183 3.06 10.77 -15.00
C LEU A 183 3.53 9.57 -14.15
N SER A 184 2.70 8.54 -14.09
CA SER A 184 3.02 7.28 -13.42
C SER A 184 3.55 6.25 -14.42
N MET A 185 4.18 5.19 -13.90
CA MET A 185 4.56 4.03 -14.72
C MET A 185 3.35 3.41 -15.45
N ASP A 186 2.15 3.48 -14.84
CA ASP A 186 0.94 2.94 -15.43
C ASP A 186 0.56 3.67 -16.74
N VAL A 187 0.81 4.98 -16.82
CA VAL A 187 0.61 5.76 -18.06
C VAL A 187 1.52 5.24 -19.17
N MET A 188 2.80 5.00 -18.86
CA MET A 188 3.74 4.46 -19.85
C MET A 188 3.33 3.05 -20.29
N TYR A 189 2.92 2.19 -19.37
CA TYR A 189 2.44 0.84 -19.68
C TYR A 189 1.17 0.84 -20.52
N ALA A 190 0.20 1.70 -20.17
CA ALA A 190 -1.03 1.87 -20.95
C ALA A 190 -0.73 2.39 -22.36
N MET A 191 0.22 3.32 -22.52
CA MET A 191 0.65 3.80 -23.84
C MET A 191 1.32 2.69 -24.65
N GLY A 192 2.30 1.98 -24.08
CA GLY A 192 3.02 0.92 -24.81
C GLY A 192 2.10 -0.21 -25.26
N THR A 193 1.32 -0.77 -24.34
CA THR A 193 0.36 -1.85 -24.63
C THR A 193 -0.79 -1.38 -25.53
N GLY A 194 -1.28 -0.15 -25.30
CA GLY A 194 -2.37 0.45 -26.08
C GLY A 194 -1.96 0.74 -27.52
N VAL A 195 -0.79 1.33 -27.74
CA VAL A 195 -0.26 1.58 -29.11
C VAL A 195 -0.05 0.28 -29.86
N ALA A 196 0.53 -0.75 -29.22
CA ALA A 196 0.71 -2.07 -29.83
C ALA A 196 -0.64 -2.69 -30.24
N PHE A 197 -1.64 -2.62 -29.36
CA PHE A 197 -2.97 -3.16 -29.65
C PHE A 197 -3.69 -2.37 -30.76
N ILE A 198 -3.70 -1.02 -30.69
CA ILE A 198 -4.33 -0.16 -31.71
C ILE A 198 -3.63 -0.34 -33.07
N ALA A 199 -2.31 -0.40 -33.10
CA ALA A 199 -1.57 -0.66 -34.35
C ALA A 199 -1.98 -1.99 -34.97
N SER A 200 -2.15 -3.04 -34.16
CA SER A 200 -2.63 -4.35 -34.63
C SER A 200 -4.05 -4.29 -35.20
N VAL A 201 -4.95 -3.55 -34.56
CA VAL A 201 -6.31 -3.33 -35.07
C VAL A 201 -6.28 -2.61 -36.43
N LEU A 202 -5.51 -1.52 -36.54
CA LEU A 202 -5.37 -0.77 -37.80
C LEU A 202 -4.75 -1.64 -38.92
N GLY A 203 -3.78 -2.50 -38.56
CA GLY A 203 -3.19 -3.47 -39.49
C GLY A 203 -4.19 -4.53 -39.98
N THR A 204 -5.03 -5.04 -39.07
CA THR A 204 -6.06 -6.05 -39.44
C THR A 204 -7.05 -5.52 -40.47
N PHE A 205 -7.44 -4.23 -40.34
CA PHE A 205 -8.37 -3.60 -41.29
C PHE A 205 -7.68 -2.98 -42.53
N ASN A 206 -6.33 -3.06 -42.63
CA ASN A 206 -5.55 -2.42 -43.69
C ASN A 206 -5.83 -0.93 -43.91
N ILE A 207 -6.08 -0.17 -42.83
CA ILE A 207 -6.46 1.25 -42.90
C ILE A 207 -5.24 2.13 -43.19
N ILE A 208 -4.13 1.93 -42.42
CA ILE A 208 -2.87 2.68 -42.57
C ILE A 208 -1.69 1.72 -42.61
N LEU A 209 -1.85 0.57 -41.98
CA LEU A 209 -0.85 -0.45 -41.76
C LEU A 209 -1.30 -1.72 -42.47
N THR A 210 -0.34 -2.56 -42.89
CA THR A 210 -0.62 -3.85 -43.52
C THR A 210 -0.89 -4.92 -42.46
N ASN A 211 -1.49 -6.04 -42.90
CA ASN A 211 -1.75 -7.22 -42.03
C ASN A 211 -0.47 -7.93 -41.52
N GLU A 212 0.71 -7.42 -41.84
CA GLU A 212 1.98 -7.82 -41.19
C GLU A 212 2.10 -7.22 -39.78
N PHE A 213 1.23 -6.25 -39.42
CA PHE A 213 1.20 -5.54 -38.13
C PHE A 213 0.31 -6.24 -37.11
N MET A 214 0.70 -7.45 -36.71
CA MET A 214 -0.05 -8.21 -35.70
C MET A 214 0.77 -8.33 -34.40
N PHE A 215 0.61 -7.39 -33.48
CA PHE A 215 1.22 -7.38 -32.13
C PHE A 215 0.21 -7.67 -31.02
N TYR A 216 -0.88 -8.40 -31.34
CA TYR A 216 -1.90 -8.76 -30.35
C TYR A 216 -1.34 -9.61 -29.22
N ASP A 217 -0.52 -10.60 -29.56
CA ASP A 217 0.20 -11.45 -28.63
C ASP A 217 1.13 -10.64 -27.73
N THR A 218 1.89 -9.73 -28.32
CA THR A 218 2.83 -8.83 -27.61
C THR A 218 2.08 -7.92 -26.63
N ALA A 219 0.96 -7.30 -27.06
CA ALA A 219 0.17 -6.42 -26.20
C ALA A 219 -0.40 -7.16 -24.97
N ILE A 220 -0.95 -8.37 -25.18
CA ILE A 220 -1.48 -9.21 -24.10
C ILE A 220 -0.34 -9.71 -23.21
N MET A 221 0.77 -10.16 -23.79
CA MET A 221 1.91 -10.69 -23.06
C MET A 221 2.55 -9.64 -22.15
N LEU A 222 2.69 -8.40 -22.63
CA LEU A 222 3.18 -7.28 -21.82
C LEU A 222 2.23 -6.98 -20.66
N ALA A 223 0.91 -6.93 -20.91
CA ALA A 223 -0.07 -6.74 -19.87
C ALA A 223 -0.03 -7.88 -18.84
N ALA A 224 0.15 -9.13 -19.28
CA ALA A 224 0.28 -10.30 -18.41
C ALA A 224 1.56 -10.26 -17.55
N PHE A 225 2.71 -9.87 -18.13
CA PHE A 225 3.95 -9.69 -17.37
C PHE A 225 3.81 -8.61 -16.30
N LEU A 226 3.11 -7.52 -16.62
CA LEU A 226 2.85 -6.47 -15.63
C LEU A 226 1.97 -6.98 -14.50
N MET A 227 0.92 -7.75 -14.81
CA MET A 227 0.05 -8.36 -13.79
C MET A 227 0.82 -9.37 -12.94
N LEU A 228 1.72 -10.15 -13.53
CA LEU A 228 2.63 -11.03 -12.78
C LEU A 228 3.53 -10.24 -11.82
N GLY A 229 4.12 -9.14 -12.27
CA GLY A 229 4.92 -8.24 -11.44
C GLY A 229 4.13 -7.72 -10.24
N ARG A 230 2.92 -7.23 -10.47
CA ARG A 230 1.99 -6.76 -9.43
C ARG A 230 1.57 -7.87 -8.46
N TYR A 231 1.32 -9.08 -8.95
CA TYR A 231 1.03 -10.25 -8.12
C TYR A 231 2.18 -10.56 -7.16
N LEU A 232 3.42 -10.62 -7.70
CA LEU A 232 4.62 -10.89 -6.89
C LEU A 232 4.84 -9.80 -5.84
N GLU A 233 4.67 -8.55 -6.22
CA GLU A 233 4.79 -7.40 -5.31
C GLU A 233 3.77 -7.47 -4.16
N THR A 234 2.48 -7.66 -4.46
CA THR A 234 1.42 -7.79 -3.44
C THR A 234 1.69 -8.97 -2.50
N ARG A 235 2.16 -10.10 -3.05
CA ARG A 235 2.49 -11.29 -2.26
C ARG A 235 3.65 -11.05 -1.28
N VAL A 236 4.67 -10.29 -1.70
CA VAL A 236 5.83 -9.97 -0.85
C VAL A 236 5.42 -8.97 0.24
N LYS A 237 4.66 -7.93 -0.11
CA LYS A 237 4.15 -6.93 0.86
C LYS A 237 3.31 -7.59 1.95
N GLY A 238 2.42 -8.52 1.60
CA GLY A 238 1.58 -9.23 2.55
C GLY A 238 2.37 -9.96 3.65
N ARG A 239 3.49 -10.60 3.32
CA ARG A 239 4.34 -11.30 4.30
C ARG A 239 4.95 -10.37 5.35
N THR A 240 5.23 -9.13 4.98
CA THR A 240 5.79 -8.13 5.89
C THR A 240 4.73 -7.62 6.86
N SER A 241 3.52 -7.35 6.38
CA SER A 241 2.38 -6.97 7.21
C SER A 241 1.98 -8.07 8.19
N ASP A 242 2.01 -9.35 7.77
CA ASP A 242 1.69 -10.50 8.63
C ASP A 242 2.64 -10.62 9.84
N ALA A 243 3.90 -10.21 9.70
CA ALA A 243 4.85 -10.23 10.82
C ALA A 243 4.48 -9.19 11.90
N ILE A 244 4.03 -8.01 11.50
CA ILE A 244 3.56 -6.96 12.43
C ILE A 244 2.25 -7.37 13.08
N LYS A 245 1.32 -7.93 12.31
CA LYS A 245 0.05 -8.45 12.84
C LYS A 245 0.25 -9.54 13.89
N LYS A 246 1.30 -10.38 13.74
CA LYS A 246 1.67 -11.35 14.79
C LYS A 246 2.10 -10.66 16.07
N LEU A 247 2.83 -9.54 16.01
CA LEU A 247 3.19 -8.76 17.20
C LEU A 247 1.95 -8.11 17.83
N ALA A 248 1.07 -7.52 17.01
CA ALA A 248 -0.20 -6.98 17.49
C ALA A 248 -1.11 -8.05 18.12
N GLY A 249 -1.11 -9.28 17.58
CA GLY A 249 -1.81 -10.44 18.14
C GLY A 249 -1.28 -10.92 19.50
N LEU A 250 -0.17 -10.36 20.01
CA LEU A 250 0.28 -10.59 21.38
C LEU A 250 -0.48 -9.75 22.38
N GLN A 251 -1.10 -8.65 21.97
CA GLN A 251 -1.94 -7.83 22.85
C GLN A 251 -3.14 -8.63 23.32
N VAL A 252 -3.44 -8.50 24.60
CA VAL A 252 -4.57 -9.15 25.25
C VAL A 252 -5.77 -8.23 25.14
N LYS A 253 -6.94 -8.78 24.81
CA LYS A 253 -8.18 -8.00 24.65
C LYS A 253 -8.89 -7.72 25.96
N THR A 254 -8.77 -8.63 26.94
CA THR A 254 -9.46 -8.52 28.24
C THR A 254 -8.49 -8.70 29.40
N ALA A 255 -8.77 -8.09 30.53
CA ALA A 255 -7.99 -8.19 31.75
C ALA A 255 -8.92 -8.45 32.95
N THR A 256 -8.52 -9.35 33.87
CA THR A 256 -9.22 -9.55 35.12
C THR A 256 -8.62 -8.59 36.16
N VAL A 257 -9.38 -7.57 36.52
CA VAL A 257 -8.97 -6.57 37.51
C VAL A 257 -9.70 -6.77 38.85
N ILE A 258 -9.07 -6.37 39.95
CA ILE A 258 -9.67 -6.37 41.26
C ILE A 258 -9.82 -4.90 41.71
N ARG A 259 -11.07 -4.42 41.76
CA ARG A 259 -11.45 -3.12 42.26
C ARG A 259 -12.43 -3.29 43.42
N ASP A 260 -12.19 -2.62 44.51
CA ASP A 260 -13.02 -2.71 45.74
C ASP A 260 -13.25 -4.15 46.23
N GLY A 261 -12.23 -5.01 46.08
CA GLY A 261 -12.29 -6.42 46.50
C GLY A 261 -13.13 -7.34 45.61
N LYS A 262 -13.62 -6.86 44.45
CA LYS A 262 -14.38 -7.64 43.48
C LYS A 262 -13.55 -7.85 42.20
N GLU A 263 -13.55 -9.09 41.77
CA GLU A 263 -12.97 -9.44 40.45
C GLU A 263 -13.94 -9.07 39.32
N MET A 264 -13.43 -8.37 38.31
CA MET A 264 -14.16 -8.00 37.10
C MET A 264 -13.29 -8.26 35.87
N GLU A 265 -13.87 -8.80 34.82
CA GLU A 265 -13.25 -8.87 33.52
C GLU A 265 -13.62 -7.60 32.72
N ILE A 266 -12.62 -6.82 32.33
CA ILE A 266 -12.79 -5.59 31.57
C ILE A 266 -11.91 -5.62 30.29
N PRO A 267 -12.21 -4.81 29.27
CA PRO A 267 -11.30 -4.60 28.16
C PRO A 267 -9.93 -4.14 28.68
N ALA A 268 -8.84 -4.65 28.08
CA ALA A 268 -7.49 -4.30 28.53
C ALA A 268 -7.16 -2.80 28.36
N GLU A 269 -7.86 -2.12 27.47
CA GLU A 269 -7.78 -0.67 27.25
C GLU A 269 -8.41 0.15 28.36
N ASP A 270 -9.35 -0.42 29.14
CA ASP A 270 -10.01 0.21 30.28
C ASP A 270 -9.25 0.02 31.61
N VAL A 271 -8.12 -0.69 31.57
CA VAL A 271 -7.24 -0.83 32.74
C VAL A 271 -6.52 0.49 33.00
N VAL A 272 -6.51 0.93 34.24
CA VAL A 272 -5.86 2.17 34.66
C VAL A 272 -4.59 1.87 35.45
N ALA A 273 -3.58 2.76 35.35
CA ALA A 273 -2.38 2.64 36.14
C ALA A 273 -2.72 2.63 37.67
N GLY A 274 -2.19 1.63 38.36
CA GLY A 274 -2.51 1.36 39.79
C GLY A 274 -3.49 0.22 40.01
N ASP A 275 -4.25 -0.22 39.00
CA ASP A 275 -5.15 -1.35 39.10
C ASP A 275 -4.39 -2.64 39.49
N LEU A 276 -5.06 -3.46 40.30
CA LEU A 276 -4.58 -4.79 40.63
C LEU A 276 -5.15 -5.78 39.64
N VAL A 277 -4.27 -6.46 38.88
CA VAL A 277 -4.63 -7.37 37.79
C VAL A 277 -4.23 -8.78 38.18
N ARG A 278 -5.17 -9.72 38.07
CA ARG A 278 -4.94 -11.15 38.29
C ARG A 278 -4.62 -11.84 36.95
N VAL A 279 -3.50 -12.54 36.94
CA VAL A 279 -3.07 -13.29 35.77
C VAL A 279 -2.97 -14.78 36.11
N LEU A 280 -3.80 -15.59 35.46
CA LEU A 280 -3.86 -17.03 35.64
C LEU A 280 -2.67 -17.74 34.96
N PRO A 281 -2.33 -18.98 35.39
CA PRO A 281 -1.41 -19.82 34.66
C PRO A 281 -1.88 -20.06 33.24
N GLY A 282 -0.98 -19.97 32.24
CA GLY A 282 -1.30 -20.10 30.82
C GLY A 282 -1.93 -18.83 30.19
N ALA A 283 -2.21 -17.80 30.98
CA ALA A 283 -2.73 -16.54 30.47
C ALA A 283 -1.61 -15.56 30.09
N LYS A 284 -1.87 -14.72 29.09
CA LYS A 284 -0.99 -13.60 28.76
C LYS A 284 -1.19 -12.46 29.75
N ILE A 285 -0.11 -11.78 30.06
CA ILE A 285 -0.13 -10.55 30.92
C ILE A 285 -0.73 -9.40 30.10
N PRO A 286 -1.82 -8.74 30.58
CA PRO A 286 -2.53 -7.76 29.75
C PRO A 286 -1.84 -6.40 29.66
N VAL A 287 -1.14 -5.97 30.71
CA VAL A 287 -0.52 -4.65 30.81
C VAL A 287 0.86 -4.75 31.49
N ASP A 288 1.71 -3.72 31.34
CA ASP A 288 2.97 -3.68 32.07
C ASP A 288 2.73 -3.41 33.57
N GLY A 289 3.46 -4.11 34.42
CA GLY A 289 3.25 -3.97 35.85
C GLY A 289 4.38 -4.48 36.73
N MET A 290 4.13 -4.45 38.04
CA MET A 290 4.98 -5.05 39.06
C MET A 290 4.20 -6.13 39.79
N VAL A 291 4.82 -7.29 40.02
CA VAL A 291 4.24 -8.36 40.83
C VAL A 291 4.10 -7.89 42.26
N THR A 292 2.88 -7.98 42.81
CA THR A 292 2.58 -7.64 44.23
C THR A 292 2.45 -8.88 45.07
N GLU A 293 1.93 -9.97 44.51
CA GLU A 293 1.72 -11.23 45.21
C GLU A 293 1.91 -12.41 44.22
N GLY A 294 2.38 -13.54 44.79
CA GLY A 294 2.63 -14.76 44.01
C GLY A 294 4.04 -14.85 43.49
N GLY A 295 4.31 -15.99 42.82
CA GLY A 295 5.57 -16.25 42.14
C GLY A 295 5.35 -17.27 41.04
N SER A 296 5.83 -16.96 39.84
CA SER A 296 5.69 -17.81 38.66
C SER A 296 6.85 -17.64 37.70
N TYR A 297 6.92 -18.50 36.71
CA TYR A 297 7.80 -18.31 35.55
C TYR A 297 7.01 -17.61 34.45
N VAL A 298 7.62 -16.64 33.80
CA VAL A 298 7.02 -15.87 32.70
C VAL A 298 7.89 -16.07 31.46
N ASN A 299 7.25 -16.51 30.38
CA ASN A 299 7.90 -16.66 29.08
C ASN A 299 7.86 -15.27 28.40
N GLU A 300 9.03 -14.66 28.30
CA GLU A 300 9.27 -13.35 27.69
C GLU A 300 9.91 -13.46 26.30
N SER A 301 10.01 -14.69 25.73
CA SER A 301 10.73 -14.95 24.47
C SER A 301 10.20 -14.16 23.27
N MET A 302 8.92 -13.80 23.27
CA MET A 302 8.30 -13.02 22.21
C MET A 302 8.80 -11.56 22.16
N ILE A 303 9.37 -11.07 23.27
CA ILE A 303 9.89 -9.71 23.40
C ILE A 303 11.42 -9.70 23.47
N THR A 304 12.00 -10.59 24.28
CA THR A 304 13.46 -10.63 24.51
C THR A 304 14.19 -11.52 23.51
N GLY A 305 13.51 -12.49 22.90
CA GLY A 305 14.10 -13.53 22.05
C GLY A 305 14.71 -14.69 22.84
N GLU A 306 14.81 -14.62 24.18
CA GLU A 306 15.37 -15.68 25.02
C GLU A 306 14.32 -16.77 25.30
N PRO A 307 14.59 -18.04 24.97
CA PRO A 307 13.60 -19.12 25.08
C PRO A 307 13.34 -19.59 26.53
N VAL A 308 14.21 -19.21 27.48
CA VAL A 308 14.11 -19.68 28.87
C VAL A 308 13.15 -18.77 29.67
N PRO A 309 12.06 -19.32 30.27
CA PRO A 309 11.18 -18.54 31.11
C PRO A 309 11.90 -17.94 32.33
N VAL A 310 11.59 -16.69 32.64
CA VAL A 310 12.21 -15.94 33.72
C VAL A 310 11.35 -16.03 34.99
N GLN A 311 11.96 -16.35 36.12
CA GLN A 311 11.26 -16.37 37.41
C GLN A 311 10.87 -14.94 37.83
N LYS A 312 9.59 -14.74 38.13
CA LYS A 312 9.04 -13.48 38.67
C LYS A 312 8.50 -13.72 40.08
N THR A 313 8.93 -12.87 40.97
CA THR A 313 8.53 -12.86 42.40
C THR A 313 8.05 -11.48 42.77
N ASN A 314 7.56 -11.32 44.01
CA ASN A 314 7.11 -10.02 44.49
C ASN A 314 8.16 -8.93 44.25
N GLY A 315 7.75 -7.78 43.69
CA GLY A 315 8.60 -6.69 43.26
C GLY A 315 9.24 -6.86 41.89
N SER A 316 9.07 -7.99 41.18
CA SER A 316 9.57 -8.19 39.84
C SER A 316 8.71 -7.44 38.82
N ARG A 317 9.36 -6.84 37.82
CA ARG A 317 8.69 -6.21 36.68
C ARG A 317 8.22 -7.27 35.68
N VAL A 318 7.01 -7.09 35.13
CA VAL A 318 6.41 -7.88 34.08
C VAL A 318 5.98 -7.01 32.92
N VAL A 319 5.98 -7.56 31.73
CA VAL A 319 5.67 -6.85 30.47
C VAL A 319 4.41 -7.41 29.85
N GLY A 320 3.53 -6.54 29.38
CA GLY A 320 2.31 -6.92 28.66
C GLY A 320 2.61 -7.72 27.40
N GLY A 321 1.77 -8.73 27.11
CA GLY A 321 1.94 -9.65 25.98
C GLY A 321 2.78 -10.90 26.30
N THR A 322 3.49 -10.95 27.44
CA THR A 322 4.25 -12.14 27.89
C THR A 322 3.33 -13.19 28.52
N LEU A 323 3.78 -14.46 28.56
CA LEU A 323 2.96 -15.58 28.96
C LEU A 323 3.32 -16.03 30.38
N ASN A 324 2.36 -15.97 31.30
CA ASN A 324 2.50 -16.56 32.63
C ASN A 324 2.36 -18.09 32.55
N THR A 325 3.27 -18.86 33.20
CA THR A 325 3.29 -20.31 33.02
C THR A 325 2.69 -21.11 34.17
N ASN A 326 3.20 -20.93 35.40
CA ASN A 326 3.02 -21.95 36.44
C ASN A 326 1.97 -21.63 37.51
N SER A 327 1.93 -20.39 37.98
CA SER A 327 1.12 -20.00 39.14
C SER A 327 0.38 -18.69 38.87
N VAL A 328 -0.61 -18.40 39.71
CA VAL A 328 -1.32 -17.11 39.67
C VAL A 328 -0.38 -15.98 40.06
N LEU A 329 -0.39 -14.92 39.29
CA LEU A 329 0.30 -13.67 39.60
C LEU A 329 -0.70 -12.56 39.82
N MET A 330 -0.46 -11.80 40.88
CA MET A 330 -1.10 -10.51 41.11
C MET A 330 -0.14 -9.41 40.73
N ILE A 331 -0.52 -8.58 39.76
CA ILE A 331 0.32 -7.50 39.26
C ILE A 331 -0.39 -6.15 39.49
N ARG A 332 0.36 -5.12 39.86
CA ARG A 332 -0.08 -3.74 39.85
C ARG A 332 0.28 -3.10 38.51
N ALA A 333 -0.71 -2.63 37.79
CA ALA A 333 -0.52 -1.98 36.51
C ALA A 333 0.32 -0.70 36.66
N THR A 334 1.37 -0.55 35.85
CA THR A 334 2.23 0.63 35.86
C THR A 334 2.16 1.41 34.56
N LYS A 335 2.07 0.70 33.42
CA LYS A 335 1.86 1.30 32.09
C LYS A 335 0.73 0.55 31.39
N VAL A 336 -0.16 1.30 30.78
CA VAL A 336 -1.40 0.78 30.18
C VAL A 336 -1.60 1.33 28.78
N GLY A 337 -2.40 0.63 27.98
CA GLY A 337 -2.77 1.09 26.63
C GLY A 337 -1.56 1.37 25.74
N LYS A 338 -1.47 2.58 25.19
CA LYS A 338 -0.42 3.02 24.26
C LYS A 338 0.98 3.15 24.91
N ASP A 339 1.05 3.21 26.23
CA ASP A 339 2.30 3.40 26.98
C ASP A 339 3.00 2.07 27.33
N THR A 340 2.37 0.92 27.06
CA THR A 340 2.99 -0.39 27.29
C THR A 340 4.20 -0.59 26.36
N VAL A 341 5.19 -1.38 26.83
CA VAL A 341 6.40 -1.68 26.05
C VAL A 341 6.03 -2.31 24.70
N LEU A 342 5.07 -3.25 24.69
CA LEU A 342 4.63 -3.89 23.47
C LEU A 342 4.00 -2.89 22.48
N ALA A 343 3.14 -1.98 22.96
CA ALA A 343 2.54 -0.95 22.12
C ALA A 343 3.60 0.00 21.54
N GLN A 344 4.61 0.38 22.34
CA GLN A 344 5.73 1.19 21.87
C GLN A 344 6.59 0.48 20.82
N ILE A 345 6.84 -0.84 20.98
CA ILE A 345 7.56 -1.63 19.96
C ILE A 345 6.77 -1.67 18.65
N ILE A 346 5.47 -1.96 18.70
CA ILE A 346 4.61 -1.98 17.52
C ILE A 346 4.66 -0.62 16.81
N ARG A 347 4.50 0.47 17.56
CA ARG A 347 4.56 1.83 17.01
C ARG A 347 5.92 2.15 16.39
N LEU A 348 7.03 1.81 17.03
CA LEU A 348 8.38 2.03 16.48
C LEU A 348 8.61 1.25 15.18
N VAL A 349 8.10 0.01 15.11
CA VAL A 349 8.18 -0.81 13.88
C VAL A 349 7.33 -0.20 12.77
N ASP A 350 6.14 0.29 13.09
CA ASP A 350 5.23 0.95 12.14
C ASP A 350 5.84 2.27 11.63
N GLU A 351 6.37 3.11 12.51
CA GLU A 351 7.07 4.35 12.16
C GLU A 351 8.33 4.09 11.31
N ALA A 352 9.11 3.06 11.66
CA ALA A 352 10.29 2.67 10.89
C ALA A 352 9.93 2.19 9.48
N GLN A 353 8.78 1.54 9.31
CA GLN A 353 8.27 1.15 8.00
C GLN A 353 7.62 2.30 7.23
N GLY A 354 7.07 3.29 7.95
CA GLY A 354 6.44 4.48 7.37
C GLY A 354 7.44 5.47 6.77
N THR A 355 8.69 5.43 7.20
CA THR A 355 9.73 6.31 6.64
C THR A 355 10.20 5.78 5.29
N LYS A 356 9.88 6.51 4.21
CA LYS A 356 10.39 6.20 2.86
C LYS A 356 11.93 6.21 2.89
N PRO A 357 12.61 5.09 2.60
CA PRO A 357 14.07 5.08 2.52
C PRO A 357 14.55 6.13 1.53
N LEU A 358 15.66 6.80 1.82
CA LEU A 358 16.26 7.82 0.94
C LEU A 358 16.49 7.29 -0.49
N VAL A 359 16.80 6.00 -0.62
CA VAL A 359 16.97 5.31 -1.91
C VAL A 359 15.66 5.29 -2.69
N GLN A 360 14.52 5.03 -2.04
CA GLN A 360 13.21 5.00 -2.69
C GLN A 360 12.81 6.40 -3.18
N ARG A 361 13.02 7.47 -2.41
CA ARG A 361 12.79 8.86 -2.87
C ARG A 361 13.62 9.20 -4.11
N LYS A 362 14.89 8.78 -4.15
CA LYS A 362 15.75 8.99 -5.34
C LYS A 362 15.27 8.20 -6.54
N ALA A 363 14.80 6.97 -6.33
CA ALA A 363 14.22 6.14 -7.39
C ALA A 363 12.93 6.77 -7.95
N ASP A 364 12.05 7.29 -7.09
CA ASP A 364 10.81 7.97 -7.52
C ASP A 364 11.11 9.20 -8.37
N ILE A 365 12.10 10.01 -7.98
CA ILE A 365 12.57 11.17 -8.76
C ILE A 365 13.14 10.71 -10.11
N ALA A 366 13.97 9.67 -10.12
CA ALA A 366 14.54 9.12 -11.35
C ALA A 366 13.45 8.65 -12.32
N VAL A 367 12.41 7.97 -11.82
CA VAL A 367 11.27 7.53 -12.63
C VAL A 367 10.48 8.71 -13.19
N ALA A 368 10.27 9.77 -12.40
CA ALA A 368 9.55 10.96 -12.85
C ALA A 368 10.23 11.66 -14.04
N TYR A 369 11.58 11.61 -14.13
CA TYR A 369 12.32 12.10 -15.30
C TYR A 369 12.44 11.05 -16.41
N PHE A 370 12.51 9.78 -16.06
CA PHE A 370 12.67 8.69 -17.01
C PHE A 370 11.50 8.58 -17.99
N ILE A 371 10.26 8.70 -17.50
CA ILE A 371 9.06 8.58 -18.33
C ILE A 371 9.02 9.64 -19.44
N PRO A 372 9.16 10.94 -19.19
CA PRO A 372 9.21 11.95 -20.26
C PRO A 372 10.35 11.73 -21.24
N VAL A 373 11.53 11.32 -20.77
CA VAL A 373 12.69 11.05 -21.62
C VAL A 373 12.43 9.88 -22.58
N VAL A 374 11.87 8.79 -22.09
CA VAL A 374 11.50 7.63 -22.91
C VAL A 374 10.46 7.99 -23.95
N LEU A 375 9.42 8.73 -23.56
CA LEU A 375 8.40 9.20 -24.50
C LEU A 375 8.99 10.11 -25.60
N LEU A 376 9.92 10.98 -25.21
CA LEU A 376 10.63 11.84 -26.15
C LEU A 376 11.48 11.02 -27.12
N ILE A 377 12.24 10.04 -26.62
CA ILE A 377 13.07 9.15 -27.47
C ILE A 377 12.18 8.34 -28.42
N ALA A 378 11.06 7.81 -27.95
CA ALA A 378 10.10 7.08 -28.79
C ALA A 378 9.54 7.98 -29.91
N ALA A 379 9.16 9.22 -29.60
CA ALA A 379 8.67 10.19 -30.57
C ALA A 379 9.77 10.58 -31.58
N ILE A 380 10.99 10.87 -31.11
CA ILE A 380 12.13 11.16 -31.97
C ILE A 380 12.44 9.98 -32.87
N SER A 381 12.47 8.76 -32.36
CA SER A 381 12.68 7.55 -33.15
C SER A 381 11.66 7.45 -34.30
N PHE A 382 10.36 7.61 -33.97
CA PHE A 382 9.30 7.59 -34.97
C PHE A 382 9.48 8.66 -36.06
N ILE A 383 9.74 9.91 -35.66
CA ILE A 383 9.93 11.04 -36.58
C ILE A 383 11.18 10.81 -37.47
N THR A 384 12.28 10.36 -36.87
CA THR A 384 13.55 10.13 -37.59
C THR A 384 13.36 9.07 -38.68
N TRP A 385 12.76 7.91 -38.33
CA TRP A 385 12.56 6.85 -39.28
C TRP A 385 11.56 7.21 -40.38
N LEU A 386 10.47 7.91 -40.04
CA LEU A 386 9.42 8.22 -40.99
C LEU A 386 9.79 9.39 -41.91
N PHE A 387 10.34 10.48 -41.38
CA PHE A 387 10.53 11.74 -42.12
C PHE A 387 11.98 11.98 -42.60
N ILE A 388 12.99 11.49 -41.84
CA ILE A 388 14.40 11.73 -42.19
C ILE A 388 14.94 10.58 -43.02
N LEU A 389 14.67 9.35 -42.59
CA LEU A 389 15.17 8.16 -43.29
C LEU A 389 14.17 7.58 -44.33
N HIS A 390 13.00 8.22 -44.47
CA HIS A 390 11.93 7.81 -45.39
C HIS A 390 11.59 6.31 -45.32
N ALA A 391 11.70 5.72 -44.14
CA ALA A 391 11.32 4.33 -43.91
C ALA A 391 9.79 4.17 -43.94
N THR A 392 9.33 2.93 -44.11
CA THR A 392 7.89 2.65 -44.06
C THR A 392 7.30 3.01 -42.72
N ALA A 393 6.04 3.44 -42.68
CA ALA A 393 5.32 3.71 -41.45
C ALA A 393 5.33 2.51 -40.47
N LEU A 394 5.32 1.31 -41.08
CA LEU A 394 5.49 0.03 -40.39
C LEU A 394 6.77 0.01 -39.58
N PHE A 395 7.91 0.24 -40.20
CA PHE A 395 9.21 0.18 -39.55
C PHE A 395 9.34 1.27 -38.48
N ALA A 396 8.89 2.50 -38.77
CA ALA A 396 8.93 3.60 -37.84
C ALA A 396 8.08 3.31 -36.56
N LEU A 397 6.88 2.75 -36.72
CA LEU A 397 6.03 2.33 -35.59
C LEU A 397 6.63 1.17 -34.81
N THR A 398 7.20 0.17 -35.49
CA THR A 398 7.89 -0.94 -34.82
C THR A 398 9.04 -0.43 -33.96
N CYS A 399 9.84 0.51 -34.44
CA CYS A 399 10.93 1.11 -33.68
C CYS A 399 10.39 1.89 -32.47
N MET A 400 9.32 2.67 -32.63
CA MET A 400 8.68 3.39 -31.54
C MET A 400 8.14 2.45 -30.47
N ILE A 401 7.40 1.41 -30.86
CA ILE A 401 6.86 0.39 -29.94
C ILE A 401 8.01 -0.33 -29.23
N SER A 402 9.08 -0.68 -29.96
CA SER A 402 10.25 -1.34 -29.37
C SER A 402 10.92 -0.47 -28.30
N VAL A 403 11.06 0.84 -28.53
CA VAL A 403 11.57 1.78 -27.52
C VAL A 403 10.67 1.80 -26.27
N LEU A 404 9.35 1.88 -26.46
CA LEU A 404 8.40 1.87 -25.37
C LEU A 404 8.42 0.55 -24.59
N VAL A 405 8.56 -0.56 -25.27
CA VAL A 405 8.61 -1.91 -24.69
C VAL A 405 9.93 -2.17 -23.96
N VAL A 406 11.07 -1.84 -24.58
CA VAL A 406 12.41 -2.05 -23.96
C VAL A 406 12.63 -1.12 -22.78
N ALA A 407 12.07 0.08 -22.81
CA ALA A 407 12.11 1.02 -21.72
C ALA A 407 11.24 0.60 -20.51
N PHE A 408 10.63 -0.59 -20.53
CA PHE A 408 10.05 -1.18 -19.33
C PHE A 408 11.15 -1.27 -18.27
N PRO A 409 11.13 -0.46 -17.23
CA PRO A 409 11.98 -0.73 -16.08
C PRO A 409 11.50 -2.08 -15.55
N VAL A 410 12.24 -3.14 -15.88
CA VAL A 410 12.15 -4.38 -15.09
C VAL A 410 12.28 -3.90 -13.67
N HIS A 411 11.17 -3.94 -12.97
CA HIS A 411 11.06 -3.39 -11.62
C HIS A 411 12.23 -3.98 -10.83
N TRP A 412 13.21 -3.16 -10.51
CA TRP A 412 14.22 -3.42 -9.48
C TRP A 412 13.51 -3.41 -8.12
N ALA A 413 12.43 -4.15 -8.02
CA ALA A 413 11.81 -4.58 -6.79
C ALA A 413 12.62 -5.74 -6.21
N LEU A 414 13.90 -5.51 -6.03
CA LEU A 414 14.57 -6.14 -4.91
C LEU A 414 13.93 -5.52 -3.68
N PRO A 415 13.25 -6.33 -2.84
CA PRO A 415 12.70 -5.83 -1.60
C PRO A 415 13.82 -5.11 -0.85
N PRO A 416 13.56 -3.93 -0.25
CA PRO A 416 14.58 -3.12 0.42
C PRO A 416 15.38 -3.85 1.50
N ARG A 417 15.00 -5.07 1.85
CA ARG A 417 15.69 -5.94 2.81
C ARG A 417 16.92 -6.70 2.29
N LEU A 418 17.16 -6.75 0.96
CA LEU A 418 18.38 -7.34 0.42
C LEU A 418 19.53 -6.33 0.28
N GLN A 419 19.31 -5.07 0.61
CA GLN A 419 20.32 -4.01 0.57
C GLN A 419 20.78 -3.52 1.94
N SER A 420 20.27 -4.04 3.05
CA SER A 420 20.90 -3.79 4.34
C SER A 420 22.05 -4.80 4.47
N PRO A 421 23.32 -4.36 4.51
CA PRO A 421 24.37 -5.20 5.03
C PRO A 421 24.01 -5.51 6.49
N LEU A 422 24.11 -6.77 6.84
CA LEU A 422 24.06 -7.29 8.20
C LEU A 422 24.76 -6.32 9.17
N ALA A 423 23.99 -5.72 10.07
CA ALA A 423 24.45 -5.16 11.33
C ALA A 423 23.47 -5.60 12.43
#